data_8d1a6eaead0ab7e10a8010d95a5c2d9d
#
_entry.id   8d1a6eaead0ab7e10a8010d95a5c2d9d
#
_cell.length_a   1.000
_cell.length_b   1.000
_cell.length_c   1.000
_cell.angle_alpha   90.00
_cell.angle_beta   90.00
_cell.angle_gamma   90.00
#
_symmetry.space_group_name_H-M   'P 1'
#
loop_
_entity.id
_entity.type
_entity.pdbx_description
1 polymer ?
#
loop_
_entity_poly.entity_id
_entity_poly.type
_entity_poly.pdbx_seq_one_letter_code
_entity_poly.pdbx_strand_id
1 'polypeptide(L)'
;MRIVIGEDSALFREGLARLLADAGHEVVGKAVDAPSLLAATEEAAPDLAIIDVRMPPDHTDDGARAARQIRARHPKLGIVLLSQHIETRHSVDLVTGGRFGYLLKDRVLDVDDFLDSLRRVAAGGSALDPEVVTRLIGHRPPDDPLSTLTAREREVLALMAQGRTNVGIARRLWLTERTVEAHVSSIMAKLGLAASDEDHRRVLAVLVHLRQPGHPAHG
;
A
#
# COMPACT_ATOMS: atom_id res chain seq x y z
N MET A 1 17.38 -12.21 18.26
CA MET A 1 16.85 -10.88 17.92
C MET A 1 15.90 -10.45 19.01
N ARG A 2 15.87 -9.16 19.29
CA ARG A 2 14.90 -8.52 20.22
C ARG A 2 13.66 -8.14 19.43
N ILE A 3 12.49 -8.63 19.83
CA ILE A 3 11.25 -8.52 19.05
C ILE A 3 10.14 -7.90 19.88
N VAL A 4 9.41 -6.95 19.33
CA VAL A 4 8.15 -6.44 19.88
C VAL A 4 7.00 -7.01 19.07
N ILE A 5 5.93 -7.41 19.76
CA ILE A 5 4.70 -7.96 19.16
C ILE A 5 3.55 -7.00 19.41
N GLY A 6 2.86 -6.55 18.37
CA GLY A 6 1.57 -5.85 18.41
C GLY A 6 0.47 -6.77 17.87
N GLU A 7 -0.40 -7.24 18.76
CA GLU A 7 -1.47 -8.20 18.45
C GLU A 7 -2.56 -8.11 19.53
N ASP A 8 -3.80 -7.91 19.16
CA ASP A 8 -4.90 -7.80 20.11
C ASP A 8 -5.40 -9.15 20.64
N SER A 9 -5.35 -10.20 19.81
CA SER A 9 -5.70 -11.57 20.20
C SER A 9 -4.69 -12.11 21.23
N ALA A 10 -5.12 -12.28 22.47
CA ALA A 10 -4.27 -12.79 23.54
C ALA A 10 -3.70 -14.17 23.21
N LEU A 11 -4.51 -15.06 22.65
CA LEU A 11 -4.08 -16.43 22.30
C LEU A 11 -2.99 -16.40 21.23
N PHE A 12 -3.20 -15.62 20.16
CA PHE A 12 -2.23 -15.54 19.06
C PHE A 12 -0.94 -14.86 19.51
N ARG A 13 -1.05 -13.77 20.27
CA ARG A 13 0.10 -13.04 20.84
C ARG A 13 0.98 -13.92 21.73
N GLU A 14 0.35 -14.67 22.66
CA GLU A 14 1.12 -15.57 23.57
C GLU A 14 1.69 -16.78 22.81
N GLY A 15 0.94 -17.35 21.86
CA GLY A 15 1.43 -18.42 21.01
C GLY A 15 2.65 -17.98 20.18
N LEU A 16 2.57 -16.80 19.55
CA LEU A 16 3.66 -16.23 18.78
C LEU A 16 4.89 -15.93 19.68
N ALA A 17 4.66 -15.36 20.87
CA ALA A 17 5.74 -15.09 21.81
C ALA A 17 6.45 -16.39 22.24
N ARG A 18 5.71 -17.45 22.48
CA ARG A 18 6.28 -18.77 22.82
C ARG A 18 7.09 -19.36 21.67
N LEU A 19 6.55 -19.33 20.45
CA LEU A 19 7.22 -19.81 19.25
C LEU A 19 8.57 -19.08 19.04
N LEU A 20 8.58 -17.76 19.19
CA LEU A 20 9.79 -16.94 19.05
C LEU A 20 10.82 -17.25 20.14
N ALA A 21 10.38 -17.44 21.39
CA ALA A 21 11.27 -17.80 22.50
C ALA A 21 11.90 -19.19 22.29
N ASP A 22 11.12 -20.18 21.83
CA ASP A 22 11.62 -21.51 21.54
C ASP A 22 12.61 -21.52 20.35
N ALA A 23 12.49 -20.55 19.43
CA ALA A 23 13.44 -20.30 18.33
C ALA A 23 14.68 -19.47 18.75
N GLY A 24 14.84 -19.15 20.05
CA GLY A 24 15.97 -18.40 20.59
C GLY A 24 15.91 -16.87 20.35
N HIS A 25 14.71 -16.33 20.17
CA HIS A 25 14.49 -14.89 20.08
C HIS A 25 13.96 -14.34 21.43
N GLU A 26 14.26 -13.09 21.70
CA GLU A 26 13.82 -12.39 22.91
C GLU A 26 12.61 -11.51 22.59
N VAL A 27 11.45 -11.80 23.17
CA VAL A 27 10.27 -10.94 23.09
C VAL A 27 10.37 -9.87 24.17
N VAL A 28 10.74 -8.65 23.77
CA VAL A 28 11.03 -7.53 24.67
C VAL A 28 9.82 -6.63 24.93
N GLY A 29 8.72 -6.83 24.20
CA GLY A 29 7.46 -6.09 24.42
C GLY A 29 6.29 -6.78 23.76
N LYS A 30 5.12 -6.66 24.38
CA LYS A 30 3.83 -7.15 23.89
C LYS A 30 2.82 -6.02 24.01
N ALA A 31 2.16 -5.70 22.92
CA ALA A 31 1.17 -4.64 22.83
C ALA A 31 -0.17 -5.19 22.33
N VAL A 32 -1.26 -4.64 22.79
CA VAL A 32 -2.62 -5.06 22.43
C VAL A 32 -3.31 -4.07 21.47
N ASP A 33 -2.70 -2.88 21.29
CA ASP A 33 -3.22 -1.79 20.47
C ASP A 33 -2.08 -0.95 19.87
N ALA A 34 -2.40 -0.06 18.94
CA ALA A 34 -1.42 0.78 18.28
C ALA A 34 -0.67 1.74 19.25
N PRO A 35 -1.32 2.41 20.23
CA PRO A 35 -0.62 3.25 21.17
C PRO A 35 0.41 2.51 22.05
N SER A 36 0.04 1.36 22.62
CA SER A 36 0.95 0.54 23.42
C SER A 36 2.09 -0.05 22.60
N LEU A 37 1.85 -0.37 21.31
CA LEU A 37 2.90 -0.81 20.40
C LEU A 37 3.95 0.27 20.18
N LEU A 38 3.52 1.52 19.92
CA LEU A 38 4.43 2.64 19.73
C LEU A 38 5.28 2.86 21.00
N ALA A 39 4.66 2.86 22.17
CA ALA A 39 5.36 3.02 23.45
C ALA A 39 6.38 1.89 23.70
N ALA A 40 5.98 0.62 23.50
CA ALA A 40 6.85 -0.54 23.68
C ALA A 40 8.05 -0.53 22.70
N THR A 41 7.84 -0.04 21.48
CA THR A 41 8.90 0.06 20.45
C THR A 41 9.95 1.12 20.86
N GLU A 42 9.51 2.27 21.37
CA GLU A 42 10.41 3.33 21.84
C GLU A 42 11.21 2.87 23.07
N GLU A 43 10.56 2.23 24.04
CA GLU A 43 11.19 1.80 25.29
C GLU A 43 12.18 0.66 25.08
N ALA A 44 11.78 -0.36 24.29
CA ALA A 44 12.58 -1.57 24.14
C ALA A 44 13.69 -1.45 23.08
N ALA A 45 13.60 -0.52 22.12
CA ALA A 45 14.50 -0.41 20.96
C ALA A 45 14.77 -1.78 20.32
N PRO A 46 13.74 -2.45 19.75
CA PRO A 46 13.87 -3.81 19.21
C PRO A 46 14.61 -3.83 17.85
N ASP A 47 15.03 -5.05 17.43
CA ASP A 47 15.53 -5.30 16.08
C ASP A 47 14.39 -5.43 15.06
N LEU A 48 13.25 -5.96 15.53
CA LEU A 48 12.09 -6.30 14.70
C LEU A 48 10.79 -6.03 15.43
N ALA A 49 9.79 -5.51 14.74
CA ALA A 49 8.40 -5.43 15.20
C ALA A 49 7.52 -6.33 14.34
N ILE A 50 6.75 -7.21 14.98
CA ILE A 50 5.71 -8.02 14.36
C ILE A 50 4.38 -7.40 14.74
N ILE A 51 3.56 -7.02 13.76
CA ILE A 51 2.42 -6.15 13.96
C ILE A 51 1.20 -6.72 13.23
N ASP A 52 0.11 -6.98 13.95
CA ASP A 52 -1.17 -7.22 13.31
C ASP A 52 -1.67 -5.95 12.60
N VAL A 53 -2.13 -6.09 11.38
CA VAL A 53 -2.70 -4.97 10.60
C VAL A 53 -3.91 -4.37 11.31
N ARG A 54 -4.76 -5.22 11.88
CA ARG A 54 -6.02 -4.83 12.52
C ARG A 54 -5.95 -4.92 14.02
N MET A 55 -5.74 -3.79 14.67
CA MET A 55 -5.74 -3.66 16.13
C MET A 55 -6.70 -2.57 16.60
N PRO A 56 -7.06 -2.53 17.88
CA PRO A 56 -7.74 -1.37 18.45
C PRO A 56 -6.98 -0.04 18.18
N PRO A 57 -7.69 1.11 18.13
CA PRO A 57 -9.10 1.27 18.51
C PRO A 57 -10.12 0.96 17.42
N ASP A 58 -9.78 1.09 16.14
CA ASP A 58 -10.77 1.05 15.06
C ASP A 58 -10.88 -0.33 14.40
N HIS A 59 -9.92 -1.23 14.65
CA HIS A 59 -9.80 -2.56 14.01
C HIS A 59 -9.83 -2.53 12.48
N THR A 60 -9.32 -1.45 11.89
CA THR A 60 -9.22 -1.29 10.43
C THR A 60 -7.79 -1.48 9.96
N ASP A 61 -6.98 -0.43 10.02
CA ASP A 61 -5.57 -0.39 9.60
C ASP A 61 -4.64 0.20 10.67
N ASP A 62 -5.06 0.16 11.94
CA ASP A 62 -4.35 0.81 13.05
C ASP A 62 -2.92 0.31 13.19
N GLY A 63 -2.70 -1.01 13.04
CA GLY A 63 -1.37 -1.58 13.05
C GLY A 63 -0.52 -1.13 11.88
N ALA A 64 -1.09 -1.04 10.67
CA ALA A 64 -0.37 -0.53 9.50
C ALA A 64 -0.03 0.96 9.64
N ARG A 65 -0.90 1.76 10.28
CA ARG A 65 -0.63 3.17 10.63
C ARG A 65 0.50 3.28 11.66
N ALA A 66 0.47 2.44 12.70
CA ALA A 66 1.55 2.37 13.70
C ALA A 66 2.88 1.96 13.04
N ALA A 67 2.88 0.98 12.14
CA ALA A 67 4.05 0.55 11.38
C ALA A 67 4.69 1.71 10.59
N ARG A 68 3.88 2.57 9.96
CA ARG A 68 4.38 3.77 9.26
C ARG A 68 5.02 4.78 10.21
N GLN A 69 4.40 5.01 11.39
CA GLN A 69 4.97 5.90 12.41
C GLN A 69 6.29 5.35 12.96
N ILE A 70 6.35 4.03 13.22
CA ILE A 70 7.57 3.34 13.64
C ILE A 70 8.64 3.48 12.58
N ARG A 71 8.34 3.23 11.29
CA ARG A 71 9.28 3.37 10.18
C ARG A 71 9.85 4.79 10.08
N ALA A 72 9.01 5.81 10.26
CA ALA A 72 9.46 7.21 10.19
C ALA A 72 10.47 7.57 11.29
N ARG A 73 10.31 7.01 12.49
CA ARG A 73 11.18 7.27 13.66
C ARG A 73 12.39 6.34 13.72
N HIS A 74 12.18 5.08 13.29
CA HIS A 74 13.17 4.00 13.37
C HIS A 74 13.41 3.37 11.98
N PRO A 75 14.09 4.05 11.04
CA PRO A 75 14.24 3.59 9.65
C PRO A 75 15.01 2.28 9.51
N LYS A 76 15.78 1.89 10.53
CA LYS A 76 16.58 0.65 10.55
C LYS A 76 15.87 -0.54 11.19
N LEU A 77 14.71 -0.33 11.83
CA LEU A 77 13.93 -1.38 12.46
C LEU A 77 13.24 -2.25 11.43
N GLY A 78 13.33 -3.57 11.56
CA GLY A 78 12.58 -4.51 10.74
C GLY A 78 11.10 -4.49 11.12
N ILE A 79 10.20 -4.44 10.14
CA ILE A 79 8.75 -4.46 10.37
C ILE A 79 8.15 -5.63 9.61
N VAL A 80 7.39 -6.46 10.30
CA VAL A 80 6.58 -7.52 9.69
C VAL A 80 5.12 -7.29 10.04
N LEU A 81 4.31 -7.03 9.04
CA LEU A 81 2.86 -7.00 9.17
C LEU A 81 2.31 -8.42 9.07
N LEU A 82 1.44 -8.78 9.99
CA LEU A 82 0.62 -9.99 9.93
C LEU A 82 -0.82 -9.62 9.65
N SER A 83 -1.50 -10.34 8.77
CA SER A 83 -2.90 -10.11 8.45
C SER A 83 -3.65 -11.42 8.23
N GLN A 84 -4.93 -11.46 8.60
CA GLN A 84 -5.82 -12.58 8.23
C GLN A 84 -6.23 -12.53 6.76
N HIS A 85 -6.26 -11.32 6.17
CA HIS A 85 -6.67 -11.09 4.79
C HIS A 85 -5.69 -10.16 4.09
N ILE A 86 -5.61 -10.28 2.77
CA ILE A 86 -4.72 -9.42 1.98
C ILE A 86 -5.32 -8.02 1.86
N GLU A 87 -4.70 -7.06 2.53
CA GLU A 87 -5.04 -5.64 2.48
C GLU A 87 -3.84 -4.85 1.94
N THR A 88 -3.90 -4.50 0.66
CA THR A 88 -2.77 -3.86 -0.02
C THR A 88 -2.74 -2.34 0.11
N ARG A 89 -3.86 -1.72 0.53
CA ARG A 89 -4.03 -0.25 0.53
C ARG A 89 -3.01 0.51 1.38
N HIS A 90 -2.49 -0.11 2.42
CA HIS A 90 -1.68 0.57 3.44
C HIS A 90 -0.22 0.12 3.48
N SER A 91 0.19 -0.80 2.60
CA SER A 91 1.49 -1.47 2.69
C SER A 91 2.50 -1.02 1.62
N VAL A 92 2.05 -0.36 0.54
CA VAL A 92 2.89 -0.02 -0.62
C VAL A 92 4.08 0.86 -0.23
N ASP A 93 3.85 1.88 0.60
CA ASP A 93 4.90 2.82 1.03
C ASP A 93 5.96 2.16 1.91
N LEU A 94 5.60 1.09 2.63
CA LEU A 94 6.51 0.36 3.51
C LEU A 94 7.41 -0.62 2.75
N VAL A 95 6.93 -1.15 1.61
CA VAL A 95 7.66 -2.14 0.80
C VAL A 95 8.93 -1.54 0.17
N THR A 96 8.88 -0.29 -0.27
CA THR A 96 9.98 0.36 -1.02
C THR A 96 11.22 0.64 -0.20
N GLY A 97 11.10 0.69 1.14
CA GLY A 97 12.20 1.00 2.06
C GLY A 97 13.09 -0.18 2.47
N GLY A 98 12.80 -1.42 2.07
CA GLY A 98 13.43 -2.62 2.61
C GLY A 98 13.06 -2.86 4.09
N ARG A 99 13.64 -3.88 4.73
CA ARG A 99 13.35 -4.24 6.15
C ARG A 99 11.86 -4.39 6.44
N PHE A 100 11.13 -4.90 5.46
CA PHE A 100 9.68 -4.99 5.54
C PHE A 100 9.17 -6.37 5.13
N GLY A 101 8.26 -6.91 5.92
CA GLY A 101 7.51 -8.13 5.62
C GLY A 101 6.00 -7.86 5.63
N TYR A 102 5.29 -8.55 4.77
CA TYR A 102 3.84 -8.67 4.83
C TYR A 102 3.48 -10.14 4.65
N LEU A 103 3.00 -10.77 5.70
CA LEU A 103 2.69 -12.19 5.73
C LEU A 103 1.23 -12.40 6.15
N LEU A 104 0.61 -13.44 5.62
CA LEU A 104 -0.67 -13.91 6.14
C LEU A 104 -0.46 -14.65 7.48
N LYS A 105 -1.40 -14.52 8.42
CA LYS A 105 -1.32 -15.19 9.72
C LYS A 105 -1.20 -16.72 9.58
N ASP A 106 -1.73 -17.30 8.51
CA ASP A 106 -1.61 -18.74 8.22
C ASP A 106 -0.15 -19.16 7.93
N ARG A 107 0.72 -18.24 7.52
CA ARG A 107 2.15 -18.53 7.30
C ARG A 107 2.91 -18.81 8.59
N VAL A 108 2.39 -18.38 9.73
CA VAL A 108 2.97 -18.71 11.05
C VAL A 108 2.89 -20.23 11.35
N LEU A 109 1.98 -20.94 10.68
CA LEU A 109 1.85 -22.39 10.80
C LEU A 109 3.05 -23.15 10.18
N ASP A 110 3.69 -22.60 9.17
CA ASP A 110 4.98 -23.06 8.66
C ASP A 110 6.10 -22.31 9.39
N VAL A 111 6.50 -22.88 10.53
CA VAL A 111 7.38 -22.22 11.49
C VAL A 111 8.74 -21.87 10.88
N ASP A 112 9.33 -22.78 10.09
CA ASP A 112 10.66 -22.59 9.51
C ASP A 112 10.64 -21.45 8.49
N ASP A 113 9.69 -21.43 7.57
CA ASP A 113 9.51 -20.38 6.56
C ASP A 113 9.19 -19.02 7.21
N PHE A 114 8.39 -19.03 8.27
CA PHE A 114 8.09 -17.83 9.04
C PHE A 114 9.34 -17.25 9.68
N LEU A 115 10.12 -18.07 10.41
CA LEU A 115 11.36 -17.62 11.05
C LEU A 115 12.41 -17.15 10.05
N ASP A 116 12.54 -17.79 8.89
CA ASP A 116 13.40 -17.36 7.80
C ASP A 116 12.97 -16.00 7.23
N SER A 117 11.67 -15.76 7.15
CA SER A 117 11.12 -14.46 6.74
C SER A 117 11.49 -13.34 7.73
N LEU A 118 11.40 -13.62 9.05
CA LEU A 118 11.82 -12.66 10.08
C LEU A 118 13.32 -12.33 9.98
N ARG A 119 14.17 -13.36 9.78
CA ARG A 119 15.64 -13.18 9.63
C ARG A 119 15.96 -12.31 8.41
N ARG A 120 15.29 -12.55 7.27
CA ARG A 120 15.48 -11.75 6.04
C ARG A 120 15.14 -10.29 6.26
N VAL A 121 14.00 -10.01 6.91
CA VAL A 121 13.56 -8.64 7.20
C VAL A 121 14.52 -7.95 8.16
N ALA A 122 14.95 -8.60 9.24
CA ALA A 122 15.91 -8.06 10.18
C ALA A 122 17.27 -7.75 9.53
N ALA A 123 17.71 -8.59 8.57
CA ALA A 123 18.94 -8.38 7.80
C ALA A 123 18.86 -7.26 6.75
N GLY A 124 17.69 -6.64 6.57
CA GLY A 124 17.51 -5.54 5.62
C GLY A 124 16.74 -5.89 4.36
N GLY A 125 16.41 -7.16 4.15
CA GLY A 125 15.62 -7.65 3.02
C GLY A 125 14.12 -7.45 3.18
N SER A 126 13.37 -8.13 2.32
CA SER A 126 11.89 -8.13 2.36
C SER A 126 11.35 -9.55 2.36
N ALA A 127 10.17 -9.73 2.98
CA ALA A 127 9.42 -10.98 2.99
C ALA A 127 7.95 -10.69 2.68
N LEU A 128 7.54 -10.98 1.45
CA LEU A 128 6.17 -10.74 1.00
C LEU A 128 5.50 -12.07 0.66
N ASP A 129 4.29 -12.26 1.15
CA ASP A 129 3.49 -13.39 0.75
C ASP A 129 3.23 -13.34 -0.76
N PRO A 130 3.37 -14.45 -1.52
CA PRO A 130 3.12 -14.46 -2.96
C PRO A 130 1.74 -13.94 -3.36
N GLU A 131 0.72 -14.19 -2.55
CA GLU A 131 -0.63 -13.68 -2.78
C GLU A 131 -0.70 -12.16 -2.62
N VAL A 132 0.04 -11.61 -1.65
CA VAL A 132 0.19 -10.15 -1.46
C VAL A 132 0.90 -9.54 -2.66
N VAL A 133 1.97 -10.16 -3.14
CA VAL A 133 2.70 -9.72 -4.34
C VAL A 133 1.78 -9.70 -5.56
N THR A 134 1.01 -10.77 -5.78
CA THR A 134 0.05 -10.86 -6.89
C THR A 134 -0.97 -9.73 -6.84
N ARG A 135 -1.48 -9.41 -5.65
CA ARG A 135 -2.42 -8.27 -5.49
C ARG A 135 -1.75 -6.92 -5.61
N LEU A 136 -0.52 -6.75 -5.11
CA LEU A 136 0.24 -5.50 -5.27
C LEU A 136 0.54 -5.20 -6.75
N ILE A 137 0.92 -6.21 -7.52
CA ILE A 137 1.17 -6.09 -8.97
C ILE A 137 -0.16 -5.91 -9.74
N GLY A 138 -1.23 -6.59 -9.30
CA GLY A 138 -2.58 -6.49 -9.87
C GLY A 138 -3.36 -5.25 -9.43
N HIS A 139 -3.01 -4.62 -8.32
CA HIS A 139 -3.61 -3.38 -7.84
C HIS A 139 -2.74 -2.19 -8.26
N ARG A 140 -3.22 -1.44 -9.25
CA ARG A 140 -2.86 -0.02 -9.33
C ARG A 140 -3.26 0.63 -8.01
N PRO A 141 -2.46 1.56 -7.44
CA PRO A 141 -2.80 2.24 -6.19
C PRO A 141 -4.23 2.75 -6.24
N PRO A 142 -5.02 2.64 -5.16
CA PRO A 142 -6.37 3.21 -5.12
C PRO A 142 -6.37 4.75 -5.26
N ASP A 143 -5.21 5.38 -5.12
CA ASP A 143 -4.98 6.81 -5.40
C ASP A 143 -4.51 7.10 -6.84
N ASP A 144 -4.52 6.11 -7.74
CA ASP A 144 -4.41 6.40 -9.17
C ASP A 144 -5.76 7.00 -9.63
N PRO A 145 -5.84 8.33 -9.83
CA PRO A 145 -7.08 8.97 -10.26
C PRO A 145 -7.60 8.36 -11.56
N LEU A 146 -6.72 7.73 -12.36
CA LEU A 146 -7.08 7.08 -13.62
C LEU A 146 -7.68 5.68 -13.43
N SER A 147 -7.60 5.09 -12.21
CA SER A 147 -8.17 3.77 -11.94
C SER A 147 -9.70 3.76 -12.06
N THR A 148 -10.36 4.90 -11.81
CA THR A 148 -11.82 5.08 -11.91
C THR A 148 -12.30 5.23 -13.35
N LEU A 149 -11.38 5.43 -14.31
CA LEU A 149 -11.72 5.61 -15.71
C LEU A 149 -11.99 4.27 -16.39
N THR A 150 -13.04 4.22 -17.20
CA THR A 150 -13.29 3.08 -18.10
C THR A 150 -12.20 2.99 -19.17
N ALA A 151 -12.09 1.85 -19.87
CA ALA A 151 -11.16 1.69 -20.98
C ALA A 151 -11.36 2.81 -22.04
N ARG A 152 -12.62 3.15 -22.35
CA ARG A 152 -12.95 4.18 -23.33
C ARG A 152 -12.55 5.59 -22.89
N GLU A 153 -12.75 5.91 -21.62
CA GLU A 153 -12.32 7.19 -21.05
C GLU A 153 -10.80 7.32 -21.04
N ARG A 154 -10.06 6.23 -20.79
CA ARG A 154 -8.60 6.22 -20.88
C ARG A 154 -8.10 6.47 -22.31
N GLU A 155 -8.74 5.87 -23.34
CA GLU A 155 -8.42 6.15 -24.73
C GLU A 155 -8.65 7.62 -25.09
N VAL A 156 -9.77 8.19 -24.66
CA VAL A 156 -10.07 9.62 -24.85
C VAL A 156 -9.01 10.49 -24.17
N LEU A 157 -8.65 10.21 -22.92
CA LEU A 157 -7.67 10.97 -22.16
C LEU A 157 -6.26 10.88 -22.79
N ALA A 158 -5.85 9.70 -23.27
CA ALA A 158 -4.58 9.53 -23.98
C ALA A 158 -4.52 10.37 -25.27
N LEU A 159 -5.62 10.46 -26.02
CA LEU A 159 -5.70 11.32 -27.20
C LEU A 159 -5.73 12.82 -26.85
N MET A 160 -6.33 13.19 -25.71
CA MET A 160 -6.24 14.56 -25.17
C MET A 160 -4.79 14.91 -24.82
N ALA A 161 -4.04 13.99 -24.22
CA ALA A 161 -2.63 14.17 -23.89
C ALA A 161 -1.73 14.34 -25.12
N GLN A 162 -2.15 13.80 -26.28
CA GLN A 162 -1.52 14.05 -27.59
C GLN A 162 -1.92 15.43 -28.22
N GLY A 163 -2.65 16.27 -27.49
CA GLY A 163 -3.08 17.58 -27.97
C GLY A 163 -4.27 17.58 -28.95
N ARG A 164 -4.98 16.44 -29.11
CA ARG A 164 -6.08 16.36 -30.07
C ARG A 164 -7.33 17.10 -29.58
N THR A 165 -8.03 17.75 -30.51
CA THR A 165 -9.35 18.36 -30.26
C THR A 165 -10.43 17.29 -30.15
N ASN A 166 -11.63 17.65 -29.62
CA ASN A 166 -12.77 16.72 -29.56
C ASN A 166 -13.17 16.17 -30.94
N VAL A 167 -13.14 17.01 -31.98
CA VAL A 167 -13.35 16.61 -33.37
C VAL A 167 -12.30 15.58 -33.83
N GLY A 168 -11.03 15.80 -33.49
CA GLY A 168 -9.93 14.89 -33.84
C GLY A 168 -10.05 13.55 -33.12
N ILE A 169 -10.50 13.56 -31.85
CA ILE A 169 -10.77 12.37 -31.05
C ILE A 169 -11.96 11.61 -31.59
N ALA A 170 -13.07 12.33 -31.92
CA ALA A 170 -14.28 11.76 -32.48
C ALA A 170 -14.00 10.99 -33.78
N ARG A 171 -13.25 11.57 -34.70
CA ARG A 171 -12.80 10.91 -35.96
C ARG A 171 -11.95 9.67 -35.68
N ARG A 172 -11.00 9.77 -34.76
CA ARG A 172 -10.07 8.68 -34.45
C ARG A 172 -10.73 7.47 -33.83
N LEU A 173 -11.76 7.71 -32.99
CA LEU A 173 -12.47 6.69 -32.21
C LEU A 173 -13.79 6.25 -32.85
N TRP A 174 -14.15 6.79 -34.02
CA TRP A 174 -15.41 6.53 -34.71
C TRP A 174 -16.63 6.88 -33.84
N LEU A 175 -16.55 8.03 -33.15
CA LEU A 175 -17.61 8.57 -32.28
C LEU A 175 -18.17 9.88 -32.86
N THR A 176 -19.30 10.33 -32.27
CA THR A 176 -19.77 11.70 -32.46
C THR A 176 -19.02 12.64 -31.52
N GLU A 177 -18.89 13.92 -31.88
CA GLU A 177 -18.27 14.93 -31.01
C GLU A 177 -18.99 15.03 -29.67
N ARG A 178 -20.33 14.97 -29.68
CA ARG A 178 -21.16 14.96 -28.45
C ARG A 178 -20.83 13.78 -27.52
N THR A 179 -20.51 12.61 -28.09
CA THR A 179 -20.10 11.44 -27.29
C THR A 179 -18.72 11.67 -26.65
N VAL A 180 -17.80 12.29 -27.38
CA VAL A 180 -16.48 12.66 -26.83
C VAL A 180 -16.63 13.69 -25.71
N GLU A 181 -17.48 14.69 -25.85
CA GLU A 181 -17.79 15.68 -24.80
C GLU A 181 -18.36 15.01 -23.53
N ALA A 182 -19.24 14.03 -23.69
CA ALA A 182 -19.76 13.27 -22.58
C ALA A 182 -18.64 12.48 -21.85
N HIS A 183 -17.73 11.84 -22.60
CA HIS A 183 -16.56 11.17 -22.00
C HIS A 183 -15.63 12.15 -21.32
N VAL A 184 -15.33 13.30 -21.92
CA VAL A 184 -14.51 14.35 -21.30
C VAL A 184 -15.12 14.85 -20.00
N SER A 185 -16.44 15.11 -19.97
CA SER A 185 -17.15 15.53 -18.75
C SER A 185 -17.09 14.46 -17.66
N SER A 186 -17.27 13.19 -18.02
CA SER A 186 -17.15 12.05 -17.09
C SER A 186 -15.72 11.92 -16.54
N ILE A 187 -14.69 12.06 -17.39
CA ILE A 187 -13.28 12.07 -16.97
C ILE A 187 -13.03 13.17 -15.95
N MET A 188 -13.48 14.41 -16.21
CA MET A 188 -13.30 15.53 -15.28
C MET A 188 -13.94 15.27 -13.92
N ALA A 189 -15.17 14.73 -13.91
CA ALA A 189 -15.87 14.38 -12.68
C ALA A 189 -15.14 13.29 -11.90
N LYS A 190 -14.68 12.24 -12.56
CA LYS A 190 -13.95 11.11 -11.94
C LYS A 190 -12.56 11.50 -11.43
N LEU A 191 -11.91 12.48 -12.08
CA LEU A 191 -10.63 13.03 -11.63
C LEU A 191 -10.78 14.13 -10.57
N GLY A 192 -12.01 14.44 -10.12
CA GLY A 192 -12.27 15.46 -9.10
C GLY A 192 -11.99 16.89 -9.57
N LEU A 193 -11.92 17.14 -10.89
CA LEU A 193 -11.64 18.43 -11.48
C LEU A 193 -12.92 19.26 -11.59
N ALA A 194 -13.25 20.00 -10.52
CA ALA A 194 -14.43 20.89 -10.49
C ALA A 194 -14.32 22.02 -11.55
N ALA A 195 -15.48 22.59 -11.91
CA ALA A 195 -15.48 23.77 -12.77
C ALA A 195 -14.88 24.95 -12.02
N SER A 196 -13.84 25.56 -12.59
CA SER A 196 -13.17 26.77 -12.08
C SER A 196 -12.99 27.73 -13.24
N ASP A 197 -13.15 29.01 -12.98
CA ASP A 197 -12.90 30.07 -13.97
C ASP A 197 -11.39 30.35 -14.12
N GLU A 198 -10.58 29.87 -13.17
CA GLU A 198 -9.13 30.10 -13.13
C GLU A 198 -8.30 28.98 -13.73
N ASP A 199 -8.87 27.74 -13.85
CA ASP A 199 -8.12 26.54 -14.25
C ASP A 199 -8.61 25.93 -15.56
N HIS A 200 -7.67 25.66 -16.47
CA HIS A 200 -7.94 24.85 -17.65
C HIS A 200 -8.01 23.37 -17.32
N ARG A 201 -9.19 22.89 -16.89
CA ARG A 201 -9.44 21.47 -16.49
C ARG A 201 -8.88 20.44 -17.46
N ARG A 202 -8.93 20.73 -18.77
CA ARG A 202 -8.37 19.84 -19.80
C ARG A 202 -6.85 19.67 -19.63
N VAL A 203 -6.14 20.74 -19.30
CA VAL A 203 -4.68 20.70 -19.02
C VAL A 203 -4.42 19.93 -17.74
N LEU A 204 -5.19 20.17 -16.68
CA LEU A 204 -5.05 19.42 -15.42
C LEU A 204 -5.26 17.92 -15.60
N ALA A 205 -6.28 17.50 -16.36
CA ALA A 205 -6.52 16.08 -16.65
C ALA A 205 -5.34 15.44 -17.42
N VAL A 206 -4.75 16.15 -18.37
CA VAL A 206 -3.56 15.71 -19.11
C VAL A 206 -2.34 15.62 -18.18
N LEU A 207 -2.13 16.55 -17.29
CA LEU A 207 -1.03 16.52 -16.31
C LEU A 207 -1.16 15.33 -15.35
N VAL A 208 -2.37 14.99 -14.91
CA VAL A 208 -2.64 13.77 -14.11
C VAL A 208 -2.25 12.52 -14.91
N HIS A 209 -2.59 12.45 -16.19
CA HIS A 209 -2.22 11.34 -17.07
C HIS A 209 -0.70 11.20 -17.27
N LEU A 210 0.02 12.31 -17.46
CA LEU A 210 1.46 12.32 -17.72
C LEU A 210 2.33 12.09 -16.48
N ARG A 211 1.80 12.29 -15.27
CA ARG A 211 2.50 12.03 -14.00
C ARG A 211 2.62 10.55 -13.65
N GLN A 212 2.01 9.65 -14.41
CA GLN A 212 2.13 8.21 -14.14
C GLN A 212 3.53 7.69 -14.52
N PRO A 213 4.22 6.95 -13.63
CA PRO A 213 5.44 6.25 -13.97
C PRO A 213 5.14 5.15 -14.99
N GLY A 214 5.58 5.30 -16.24
CA GLY A 214 5.40 4.31 -17.32
C GLY A 214 5.01 4.88 -18.67
N HIS A 215 4.89 6.19 -18.82
CA HIS A 215 4.74 6.79 -20.16
C HIS A 215 6.13 7.13 -20.72
N PRO A 216 6.57 6.46 -21.82
CA PRO A 216 7.83 6.85 -22.45
C PRO A 216 7.67 8.29 -22.97
N ALA A 217 8.52 9.19 -22.50
CA ALA A 217 8.73 10.48 -23.10
C ALA A 217 9.27 10.19 -24.53
N HIS A 218 8.41 10.30 -25.51
CA HIS A 218 8.83 10.31 -26.89
C HIS A 218 9.53 11.64 -27.15
N GLY A 219 10.88 11.55 -27.37
CA GLY A 219 11.68 12.62 -27.92
C GLY A 219 11.27 12.95 -29.36
#